data_a4d54004d536ad5035db3139e0a2f8e4
#
_entry.id   a4d54004d536ad5035db3139e0a2f8e4
#
_cell.length_a   1.000
_cell.length_b   1.000
_cell.length_c   1.000
_cell.angle_alpha   90.00
_cell.angle_beta   90.00
_cell.angle_gamma   90.00
#
_symmetry.space_group_name_H-M   'P 1'
#
loop_
_entity.id
_entity.type
_entity.pdbx_description
1 polymer ?
#
loop_
_entity_poly.entity_id
_entity_poly.type
_entity_poly.pdbx_seq_one_letter_code
_entity_poly.pdbx_strand_id
1 'polypeptide(L)'
;EQVIGVIDLESDHVGGFTAADLKLLEQFAAEATRVLQRLWQLGHLKAKARQLESLITAGQSLVTKLEQQELFDTLTREARHTLAARACALYIHNSGNGTVRCASLTNGAVTPVPTGDLPLDSCLSGAAIHTRRQVAFTDIQSPEFLELLDLPADPSLHSVLSTPMIFEGEVLGVVSIFTDRPHRFDNDEKRLCAALASLAAVALQNARLYARVFQSEDVLRKNERLTTLGLLAAEIAHEIRNPLTVLKLLHGGLGVDFAAGDPRRTDMRVIGEKLDQLESIVTRVLSFAKSPSSLHSRWLFADIVEDTLVLVRLKLAQHKVSVRFDAPARPLFIEAHKGQIQQVLLNLLINATHAMPEGGTITITLTTEDRPGSHQVIVDITDTGTGVDAALRERIFDSFLSGRADGTGLGLAIAKRILISHHGDITLRDTSSEGTTMRIVLPLAR
;
A
#
# COMPACT_ATOMS: atom_id res chain seq x y z
N GLU A 1 42.38 44.39 7.34
CA GLU A 1 41.60 45.54 6.81
C GLU A 1 41.18 45.18 5.39
N GLN A 2 39.87 45.19 5.12
CA GLN A 2 39.36 44.87 3.81
C GLN A 2 39.04 46.17 3.09
N VAL A 3 39.64 46.40 1.92
CA VAL A 3 39.32 47.55 1.07
C VAL A 3 37.94 47.36 0.45
N ILE A 4 37.01 48.27 0.71
CA ILE A 4 35.64 48.20 0.23
C ILE A 4 35.36 49.13 -0.97
N GLY A 5 36.27 50.04 -1.22
CA GLY A 5 36.18 50.99 -2.35
C GLY A 5 37.39 51.91 -2.37
N VAL A 6 37.49 52.70 -3.42
CA VAL A 6 38.48 53.76 -3.61
C VAL A 6 37.71 55.04 -3.94
N ILE A 7 38.09 56.14 -3.32
CA ILE A 7 37.61 57.50 -3.66
C ILE A 7 38.76 58.20 -4.36
N ASP A 8 38.52 58.66 -5.57
CA ASP A 8 39.46 59.42 -6.36
C ASP A 8 38.96 60.85 -6.52
N LEU A 9 39.85 61.80 -6.37
CA LEU A 9 39.58 63.23 -6.54
C LEU A 9 40.54 63.81 -7.56
N GLU A 10 40.00 64.44 -8.55
CA GLU A 10 40.76 65.09 -9.59
C GLU A 10 40.66 66.64 -9.49
N SER A 11 41.75 67.35 -9.83
CA SER A 11 41.75 68.82 -9.93
C SER A 11 42.36 69.23 -11.27
N ASP A 12 41.83 70.31 -11.85
CA ASP A 12 42.33 70.91 -13.08
C ASP A 12 43.56 71.79 -12.88
N HIS A 13 44.01 71.96 -11.62
CA HIS A 13 45.13 72.76 -11.25
C HIS A 13 46.26 71.96 -10.59
N VAL A 14 47.52 72.18 -11.00
CA VAL A 14 48.67 71.54 -10.40
C VAL A 14 48.82 72.02 -8.95
N GLY A 15 48.89 71.09 -7.99
CA GLY A 15 48.89 71.42 -6.58
C GLY A 15 47.57 71.85 -5.98
N GLY A 16 46.46 71.47 -6.61
CA GLY A 16 45.08 71.87 -6.25
C GLY A 16 44.57 71.30 -4.91
N PHE A 17 45.33 70.38 -4.27
CA PHE A 17 44.98 69.83 -2.96
C PHE A 17 46.02 70.18 -1.88
N THR A 18 45.52 70.54 -0.70
CA THR A 18 46.32 70.86 0.49
C THR A 18 46.29 69.68 1.47
N ALA A 19 47.15 69.70 2.49
CA ALA A 19 47.11 68.73 3.58
C ALA A 19 45.81 68.77 4.40
N ALA A 20 45.09 69.92 4.40
CA ALA A 20 43.81 70.07 5.03
C ALA A 20 42.71 69.30 4.22
N ASP A 21 42.78 69.36 2.89
CA ASP A 21 41.89 68.67 2.00
C ASP A 21 42.05 67.15 2.10
N LEU A 22 43.27 66.66 2.22
CA LEU A 22 43.58 65.24 2.47
C LEU A 22 42.92 64.75 3.77
N LYS A 23 43.06 65.54 4.85
CA LYS A 23 42.47 65.19 6.16
C LYS A 23 40.92 65.19 6.09
N LEU A 24 40.32 66.10 5.33
CA LEU A 24 38.87 66.14 5.10
C LEU A 24 38.42 64.95 4.30
N LEU A 25 39.18 64.52 3.28
CA LEU A 25 38.91 63.34 2.46
C LEU A 25 39.00 62.07 3.28
N GLU A 26 40.00 61.95 4.16
CA GLU A 26 40.15 60.79 5.09
C GLU A 26 38.93 60.69 6.03
N GLN A 27 38.47 61.79 6.59
CA GLN A 27 37.24 61.82 7.42
C GLN A 27 36.00 61.45 6.63
N PHE A 28 35.84 61.96 5.40
CA PHE A 28 34.74 61.63 4.52
C PHE A 28 34.78 60.16 4.13
N ALA A 29 35.93 59.61 3.75
CA ALA A 29 36.13 58.22 3.41
C ALA A 29 35.77 57.28 4.58
N ALA A 30 36.19 57.65 5.81
CA ALA A 30 35.88 56.89 7.02
C ALA A 30 34.34 56.85 7.30
N GLU A 31 33.65 58.00 7.11
CA GLU A 31 32.22 58.08 7.33
C GLU A 31 31.45 57.34 6.22
N ALA A 32 31.84 57.54 4.94
CA ALA A 32 31.28 56.81 3.80
C ALA A 32 31.44 55.30 3.98
N THR A 33 32.59 54.84 4.43
CA THR A 33 32.87 53.41 4.75
C THR A 33 31.86 52.90 5.79
N ARG A 34 31.66 53.62 6.90
CA ARG A 34 30.69 53.22 7.95
C ARG A 34 29.26 53.14 7.41
N VAL A 35 28.84 54.09 6.61
CA VAL A 35 27.49 54.12 6.01
C VAL A 35 27.33 52.96 5.06
N LEU A 36 28.29 52.71 4.16
CA LEU A 36 28.25 51.59 3.21
C LEU A 36 28.24 50.26 3.91
N GLN A 37 29.03 50.04 4.96
CA GLN A 37 29.03 48.85 5.76
C GLN A 37 27.65 48.60 6.42
N ARG A 38 27.06 49.64 7.01
CA ARG A 38 25.69 49.53 7.59
C ARG A 38 24.63 49.18 6.55
N LEU A 39 24.69 49.82 5.38
CA LEU A 39 23.73 49.52 4.29
C LEU A 39 23.89 48.08 3.79
N TRP A 40 25.11 47.59 3.67
CA TRP A 40 25.42 46.21 3.31
C TRP A 40 24.91 45.22 4.37
N GLN A 41 25.17 45.50 5.65
CA GLN A 41 24.65 44.66 6.74
C GLN A 41 23.11 44.62 6.77
N LEU A 42 22.46 45.78 6.60
CA LEU A 42 21.01 45.87 6.53
C LEU A 42 20.44 45.10 5.30
N GLY A 43 21.11 45.22 4.15
CA GLY A 43 20.75 44.47 2.95
C GLY A 43 20.84 42.97 3.16
N HIS A 44 21.94 42.52 3.75
CA HIS A 44 22.16 41.09 4.05
C HIS A 44 21.15 40.56 5.07
N LEU A 45 20.88 41.31 6.16
CA LEU A 45 19.87 40.92 7.16
C LEU A 45 18.47 40.83 6.56
N LYS A 46 18.07 41.78 5.70
CA LYS A 46 16.79 41.75 5.00
C LYS A 46 16.67 40.55 4.05
N ALA A 47 17.75 40.22 3.34
CA ALA A 47 17.77 39.02 2.49
C ALA A 47 17.59 37.74 3.30
N LYS A 48 18.31 37.59 4.42
CA LYS A 48 18.15 36.45 5.34
C LYS A 48 16.75 36.36 5.96
N ALA A 49 16.17 37.50 6.36
CA ALA A 49 14.82 37.50 6.89
C ALA A 49 13.80 37.00 5.86
N ARG A 50 13.89 37.43 4.61
CA ARG A 50 13.04 36.93 3.53
C ARG A 50 13.21 35.45 3.25
N GLN A 51 14.45 34.93 3.30
CA GLN A 51 14.71 33.50 3.16
C GLN A 51 14.05 32.68 4.26
N LEU A 52 14.15 33.16 5.53
CA LEU A 52 13.51 32.50 6.68
C LEU A 52 11.98 32.52 6.57
N GLU A 53 11.39 33.65 6.18
CA GLU A 53 9.94 33.76 5.94
C GLU A 53 9.48 32.76 4.85
N SER A 54 10.23 32.66 3.75
CA SER A 54 9.93 31.69 2.68
C SER A 54 10.00 30.24 3.17
N LEU A 55 11.01 29.90 3.98
CA LEU A 55 11.12 28.56 4.59
C LEU A 55 9.98 28.23 5.55
N ILE A 56 9.58 29.20 6.38
CA ILE A 56 8.44 29.03 7.31
C ILE A 56 7.15 28.78 6.51
N THR A 57 6.90 29.60 5.49
CA THR A 57 5.72 29.46 4.64
C THR A 57 5.70 28.13 3.90
N ALA A 58 6.83 27.72 3.32
CA ALA A 58 6.98 26.41 2.68
C ALA A 58 6.73 25.27 3.69
N GLY A 59 7.33 25.35 4.89
CA GLY A 59 7.12 24.35 5.95
C GLY A 59 5.65 24.23 6.38
N GLN A 60 4.96 25.34 6.59
CA GLN A 60 3.53 25.37 6.92
C GLN A 60 2.68 24.77 5.80
N SER A 61 2.98 25.11 4.55
CA SER A 61 2.29 24.58 3.36
C SER A 61 2.47 23.07 3.24
N LEU A 62 3.67 22.54 3.52
CA LEU A 62 3.96 21.09 3.44
C LEU A 62 3.28 20.29 4.55
N VAL A 63 3.27 20.79 5.79
CA VAL A 63 2.70 20.06 6.93
C VAL A 63 1.17 19.91 6.83
N THR A 64 0.48 20.80 6.12
CA THR A 64 -0.98 20.72 5.93
C THR A 64 -1.41 19.70 4.87
N LYS A 65 -0.48 19.18 4.07
CA LYS A 65 -0.77 18.23 3.00
C LYS A 65 -0.71 16.80 3.51
N LEU A 66 -1.86 16.11 3.52
CA LEU A 66 -1.98 14.72 3.94
C LEU A 66 -1.89 13.74 2.76
N GLU A 67 -2.24 14.21 1.57
CA GLU A 67 -2.12 13.41 0.35
C GLU A 67 -0.69 13.51 -0.21
N GLN A 68 -0.06 12.36 -0.46
CA GLN A 68 1.35 12.29 -0.86
C GLN A 68 1.62 13.05 -2.17
N GLN A 69 0.73 12.94 -3.16
CA GLN A 69 0.94 13.59 -4.45
C GLN A 69 0.87 15.12 -4.33
N GLU A 70 -0.11 15.64 -3.59
CA GLU A 70 -0.19 17.09 -3.30
C GLU A 70 1.04 17.62 -2.57
N LEU A 71 1.57 16.81 -1.60
CA LEU A 71 2.79 17.14 -0.89
C LEU A 71 3.98 17.24 -1.85
N PHE A 72 4.15 16.27 -2.75
CA PHE A 72 5.25 16.23 -3.72
C PHE A 72 5.22 17.42 -4.67
N ASP A 73 4.05 17.73 -5.22
CA ASP A 73 3.87 18.83 -6.16
C ASP A 73 4.04 20.20 -5.48
N THR A 74 3.62 20.31 -4.22
CA THR A 74 3.84 21.52 -3.43
C THR A 74 5.31 21.71 -3.12
N LEU A 75 6.00 20.64 -2.68
CA LEU A 75 7.43 20.68 -2.38
C LEU A 75 8.26 21.13 -3.61
N THR A 76 8.07 20.47 -4.75
CA THR A 76 8.83 20.80 -5.96
C THR A 76 8.57 22.22 -6.45
N ARG A 77 7.35 22.71 -6.31
CA ARG A 77 6.98 24.10 -6.64
C ARG A 77 7.64 25.11 -5.69
N GLU A 78 7.54 24.88 -4.38
CA GLU A 78 8.14 25.75 -3.36
C GLU A 78 9.67 25.78 -3.45
N ALA A 79 10.30 24.61 -3.62
CA ALA A 79 11.74 24.50 -3.79
C ALA A 79 12.21 25.25 -5.04
N ARG A 80 11.52 25.10 -6.16
CA ARG A 80 11.81 25.83 -7.40
C ARG A 80 11.70 27.33 -7.22
N HIS A 81 10.65 27.80 -6.56
CA HIS A 81 10.41 29.23 -6.35
C HIS A 81 11.44 29.83 -5.40
N THR A 82 11.69 29.19 -4.26
CA THR A 82 12.58 29.68 -3.20
C THR A 82 14.06 29.77 -3.65
N LEU A 83 14.47 28.85 -4.54
CA LEU A 83 15.84 28.80 -5.07
C LEU A 83 15.96 29.41 -6.47
N ALA A 84 14.90 30.07 -6.97
CA ALA A 84 14.84 30.63 -8.32
C ALA A 84 15.36 29.65 -9.41
N ALA A 85 15.03 28.37 -9.23
CA ALA A 85 15.49 27.29 -10.10
C ALA A 85 14.65 27.18 -11.38
N ARG A 86 15.25 26.63 -12.45
CA ARG A 86 14.57 26.36 -13.71
C ARG A 86 13.60 25.18 -13.56
N ALA A 87 14.07 24.09 -12.90
CA ALA A 87 13.28 22.91 -12.62
C ALA A 87 13.62 22.35 -11.24
N CYS A 88 12.67 21.60 -10.67
CA CYS A 88 12.87 20.83 -9.46
C CYS A 88 12.22 19.45 -9.62
N ALA A 89 12.98 18.40 -9.31
CA ALA A 89 12.51 17.01 -9.30
C ALA A 89 12.58 16.42 -7.90
N LEU A 90 11.58 15.59 -7.56
CA LEU A 90 11.55 14.81 -6.34
C LEU A 90 11.62 13.33 -6.68
N TYR A 91 12.60 12.66 -6.12
CA TYR A 91 12.79 11.22 -6.24
C TYR A 91 12.52 10.55 -4.90
N ILE A 92 11.67 9.52 -4.89
CA ILE A 92 11.38 8.71 -3.70
C ILE A 92 12.23 7.46 -3.74
N HIS A 93 12.93 7.19 -2.65
CA HIS A 93 13.76 6.01 -2.46
C HIS A 93 12.94 4.83 -1.94
N ASN A 94 13.08 3.68 -2.61
CA ASN A 94 12.57 2.40 -2.13
C ASN A 94 13.74 1.56 -1.61
N SER A 95 13.95 1.59 -0.30
CA SER A 95 15.05 0.87 0.36
C SER A 95 14.94 -0.66 0.22
N GLY A 96 13.73 -1.20 0.05
CA GLY A 96 13.51 -2.65 -0.11
C GLY A 96 14.02 -3.20 -1.44
N ASN A 97 13.91 -2.41 -2.51
CA ASN A 97 14.29 -2.82 -3.88
C ASN A 97 15.57 -2.14 -4.38
N GLY A 98 16.14 -1.18 -3.63
CA GLY A 98 17.31 -0.41 -4.06
C GLY A 98 17.03 0.43 -5.30
N THR A 99 15.85 1.05 -5.39
CA THR A 99 15.42 1.84 -6.55
C THR A 99 14.96 3.23 -6.15
N VAL A 100 14.95 4.15 -7.12
CA VAL A 100 14.32 5.47 -7.00
C VAL A 100 13.26 5.64 -8.07
N ARG A 101 12.22 6.39 -7.73
CA ARG A 101 11.14 6.76 -8.66
C ARG A 101 10.93 8.27 -8.62
N CYS A 102 10.82 8.90 -9.79
CA CYS A 102 10.39 10.29 -9.88
C CYS A 102 8.94 10.40 -9.42
N ALA A 103 8.72 11.13 -8.34
CA ALA A 103 7.40 11.34 -7.74
C ALA A 103 6.75 12.65 -8.17
N SER A 104 7.56 13.70 -8.43
CA SER A 104 7.09 14.98 -8.97
C SER A 104 8.23 15.69 -9.70
N LEU A 105 7.89 16.36 -10.79
CA LEU A 105 8.79 17.23 -11.56
C LEU A 105 8.04 18.53 -11.88
N THR A 106 8.54 19.63 -11.33
CA THR A 106 8.02 20.95 -11.62
C THR A 106 8.97 21.70 -12.53
N ASN A 107 8.55 21.95 -13.75
CA ASN A 107 9.31 22.69 -14.76
C ASN A 107 8.39 23.50 -15.66
N GLY A 108 8.98 24.46 -16.39
CA GLY A 108 8.22 25.32 -17.27
C GLY A 108 8.00 24.78 -18.69
N ALA A 109 8.30 23.52 -19.05
CA ALA A 109 8.09 22.91 -20.36
C ALA A 109 9.13 21.81 -20.70
N VAL A 110 9.45 20.91 -19.78
CA VAL A 110 10.54 19.92 -19.97
C VAL A 110 9.99 18.52 -20.16
N THR A 111 10.71 17.72 -20.93
CA THR A 111 10.43 16.32 -21.21
C THR A 111 10.35 15.52 -19.89
N PRO A 112 9.34 14.67 -19.72
CA PRO A 112 9.18 13.92 -18.48
C PRO A 112 10.37 12.96 -18.23
N VAL A 113 10.78 12.85 -16.96
CA VAL A 113 11.67 11.78 -16.49
C VAL A 113 10.94 10.43 -16.63
N PRO A 114 11.65 9.32 -16.87
CA PRO A 114 11.02 8.00 -16.89
C PRO A 114 10.15 7.74 -15.67
N THR A 115 8.92 7.23 -15.88
CA THR A 115 7.90 7.05 -14.85
C THR A 115 8.02 5.74 -14.08
N GLY A 116 9.10 4.96 -14.26
CA GLY A 116 9.35 3.67 -13.60
C GLY A 116 10.28 3.75 -12.40
N ASP A 117 10.46 2.61 -11.75
CA ASP A 117 11.49 2.43 -10.72
C ASP A 117 12.86 2.32 -11.40
N LEU A 118 13.77 3.21 -11.07
CA LEU A 118 15.11 3.32 -11.64
C LEU A 118 16.15 2.73 -10.67
N PRO A 119 17.15 1.95 -11.16
CA PRO A 119 18.24 1.44 -10.32
C PRO A 119 19.09 2.60 -9.76
N LEU A 120 19.47 2.53 -8.50
CA LEU A 120 20.27 3.57 -7.83
C LEU A 120 21.60 3.85 -8.53
N ASP A 121 22.27 2.78 -9.00
CA ASP A 121 23.61 2.88 -9.61
C ASP A 121 23.58 3.60 -10.97
N SER A 122 22.42 3.73 -11.58
CA SER A 122 22.23 4.42 -12.87
C SER A 122 21.62 5.82 -12.70
N CYS A 123 21.60 6.35 -11.49
CA CYS A 123 20.95 7.61 -11.14
C CYS A 123 21.88 8.57 -10.41
N LEU A 124 21.79 9.86 -10.73
CA LEU A 124 22.47 10.90 -10.00
C LEU A 124 21.98 10.99 -8.53
N SER A 125 20.67 10.83 -8.33
CA SER A 125 20.06 10.76 -7.01
C SER A 125 20.63 9.62 -6.17
N GLY A 126 21.06 8.52 -6.80
CA GLY A 126 21.75 7.41 -6.14
C GLY A 126 23.02 7.85 -5.41
N ALA A 127 23.83 8.72 -6.01
CA ALA A 127 25.04 9.27 -5.38
C ALA A 127 24.72 10.04 -4.08
N ALA A 128 23.63 10.83 -4.07
CA ALA A 128 23.17 11.54 -2.87
C ALA A 128 22.64 10.59 -1.80
N ILE A 129 21.97 9.48 -2.20
CA ILE A 129 21.46 8.45 -1.29
C ILE A 129 22.61 7.69 -0.62
N HIS A 130 23.56 7.18 -1.41
CA HIS A 130 24.70 6.40 -0.90
C HIS A 130 25.62 7.22 0.02
N THR A 131 25.92 8.45 -0.39
CA THR A 131 26.81 9.33 0.42
C THR A 131 26.09 9.97 1.60
N ARG A 132 24.74 10.03 1.58
CA ARG A 132 23.89 10.79 2.52
C ARG A 132 24.29 12.27 2.60
N ARG A 133 24.82 12.80 1.51
CA ARG A 133 25.28 14.19 1.37
C ARG A 133 24.71 14.83 0.12
N GLN A 134 24.71 16.13 0.12
CA GLN A 134 24.43 16.90 -1.08
C GLN A 134 25.48 16.66 -2.15
N VAL A 135 25.01 16.45 -3.37
CA VAL A 135 25.84 16.31 -4.57
C VAL A 135 25.49 17.44 -5.52
N ALA A 136 26.50 18.15 -6.03
CA ALA A 136 26.30 19.28 -6.95
C ALA A 136 27.24 19.16 -8.14
N PHE A 137 26.69 19.39 -9.34
CA PHE A 137 27.44 19.47 -10.59
C PHE A 137 27.14 20.79 -11.28
N THR A 138 28.17 21.41 -11.82
CA THR A 138 28.11 22.72 -12.49
C THR A 138 27.73 22.61 -13.96
N ASP A 139 27.94 21.44 -14.57
CA ASP A 139 27.53 21.14 -15.93
C ASP A 139 27.16 19.67 -16.07
N ILE A 140 25.88 19.40 -16.37
CA ILE A 140 25.31 18.06 -16.58
C ILE A 140 25.14 17.74 -18.08
N GLN A 141 25.58 18.63 -18.98
CA GLN A 141 25.54 18.40 -20.42
C GLN A 141 26.79 17.63 -20.90
N SER A 142 27.75 17.35 -20.01
CA SER A 142 28.92 16.53 -20.34
C SER A 142 28.52 15.10 -20.68
N PRO A 143 29.22 14.42 -21.62
CA PRO A 143 28.87 13.07 -22.08
C PRO A 143 28.75 12.02 -20.97
N GLU A 144 29.50 12.19 -19.87
CA GLU A 144 29.47 11.31 -18.69
C GLU A 144 28.16 11.29 -17.92
N PHE A 145 27.30 12.32 -18.09
CA PHE A 145 25.96 12.41 -17.45
C PHE A 145 24.81 11.96 -18.38
N LEU A 146 25.07 11.75 -19.66
CA LEU A 146 24.03 11.40 -20.65
C LEU A 146 23.43 10.01 -20.42
N GLU A 147 24.14 9.13 -19.71
CA GLU A 147 23.67 7.77 -19.40
C GLU A 147 22.84 7.70 -18.11
N LEU A 148 22.74 8.81 -17.34
CA LEU A 148 21.98 8.83 -16.09
C LEU A 148 20.48 8.92 -16.36
N LEU A 149 19.73 7.98 -15.77
CA LEU A 149 18.31 7.77 -16.06
C LEU A 149 17.37 8.79 -15.38
N ASP A 150 17.84 9.43 -14.32
CA ASP A 150 17.04 10.37 -13.49
C ASP A 150 17.26 11.84 -13.86
N LEU A 151 18.03 12.12 -14.91
CA LEU A 151 18.16 13.48 -15.41
C LEU A 151 17.05 13.78 -16.42
N PRO A 152 16.39 14.95 -16.30
CA PRO A 152 15.46 15.40 -17.34
C PRO A 152 16.18 15.58 -18.69
N ALA A 153 15.62 15.05 -19.76
CA ALA A 153 16.16 15.17 -21.11
C ALA A 153 15.90 16.57 -21.69
N ASP A 154 16.41 17.62 -21.03
CA ASP A 154 16.26 19.02 -21.41
C ASP A 154 17.63 19.67 -21.60
N PRO A 155 18.00 20.04 -22.85
CA PRO A 155 19.29 20.66 -23.14
C PRO A 155 19.45 22.06 -22.53
N SER A 156 18.38 22.66 -22.03
CA SER A 156 18.44 23.95 -21.32
C SER A 156 18.90 23.84 -19.88
N LEU A 157 19.01 22.63 -19.31
CA LEU A 157 19.45 22.42 -17.94
C LEU A 157 20.96 22.19 -17.89
N HIS A 158 21.68 23.01 -17.13
CA HIS A 158 23.12 22.96 -17.06
C HIS A 158 23.67 22.48 -15.70
N SER A 159 23.13 22.93 -14.60
CA SER A 159 23.64 22.54 -13.28
C SER A 159 22.59 21.86 -12.44
N VAL A 160 23.01 21.03 -11.50
CA VAL A 160 22.14 20.32 -10.56
C VAL A 160 22.69 20.33 -9.15
N LEU A 161 21.80 20.49 -8.17
CA LEU A 161 22.03 20.26 -6.75
C LEU A 161 21.03 19.21 -6.26
N SER A 162 21.53 18.03 -5.95
CA SER A 162 20.74 16.91 -5.40
C SER A 162 20.94 16.83 -3.89
N THR A 163 19.85 16.93 -3.15
CA THR A 163 19.86 16.98 -1.68
C THR A 163 19.03 15.83 -1.11
N PRO A 164 19.61 14.94 -0.30
CA PRO A 164 18.88 13.82 0.27
C PRO A 164 17.88 14.30 1.35
N MET A 165 16.70 13.74 1.35
CA MET A 165 15.69 13.86 2.39
C MET A 165 15.94 12.79 3.45
N ILE A 166 16.47 13.19 4.59
CA ILE A 166 16.86 12.27 5.66
C ILE A 166 15.92 12.45 6.85
N PHE A 167 15.38 11.34 7.34
CA PHE A 167 14.58 11.27 8.56
C PHE A 167 15.11 10.13 9.44
N GLU A 168 15.46 10.41 10.68
CA GLU A 168 16.01 9.44 11.66
C GLU A 168 17.13 8.55 11.10
N GLY A 169 17.97 9.12 10.23
CA GLY A 169 19.09 8.41 9.61
C GLY A 169 18.75 7.62 8.35
N GLU A 170 17.48 7.50 7.98
CA GLU A 170 17.04 6.89 6.71
C GLU A 170 16.89 7.94 5.62
N VAL A 171 17.28 7.60 4.39
CA VAL A 171 17.07 8.45 3.21
C VAL A 171 15.73 8.07 2.58
N LEU A 172 14.76 8.96 2.68
CA LEU A 172 13.41 8.76 2.13
C LEU A 172 13.32 9.09 0.64
N GLY A 173 14.25 9.93 0.15
CA GLY A 173 14.29 10.38 -1.24
C GLY A 173 15.31 11.48 -1.44
N VAL A 174 15.26 12.11 -2.62
CA VAL A 174 16.17 13.18 -3.03
C VAL A 174 15.38 14.30 -3.69
N VAL A 175 15.69 15.54 -3.33
CA VAL A 175 15.26 16.75 -4.03
C VAL A 175 16.38 17.22 -4.92
N SER A 176 16.15 17.29 -6.24
CA SER A 176 17.13 17.76 -7.22
C SER A 176 16.65 19.05 -7.86
N ILE A 177 17.49 20.09 -7.79
CA ILE A 177 17.23 21.42 -8.31
C ILE A 177 18.12 21.68 -9.51
N PHE A 178 17.54 22.16 -10.60
CA PHE A 178 18.22 22.39 -11.86
C PHE A 178 18.21 23.87 -12.25
N THR A 179 19.31 24.36 -12.81
CA THR A 179 19.45 25.70 -13.35
C THR A 179 19.63 25.68 -14.87
N ASP A 180 19.29 26.77 -15.55
CA ASP A 180 19.37 26.96 -17.01
C ASP A 180 20.74 27.53 -17.48
N ARG A 181 21.72 27.59 -16.58
CA ARG A 181 23.06 28.09 -16.86
C ARG A 181 24.09 27.36 -15.98
N PRO A 182 25.35 27.28 -16.39
CA PRO A 182 26.40 26.81 -15.51
C PRO A 182 26.44 27.61 -14.22
N HIS A 183 26.22 26.95 -13.08
CA HIS A 183 26.10 27.58 -11.78
C HIS A 183 26.83 26.79 -10.70
N ARG A 184 27.63 27.47 -9.90
CA ARG A 184 28.24 26.88 -8.72
C ARG A 184 27.44 27.26 -7.49
N PHE A 185 26.66 26.32 -6.99
CA PHE A 185 25.83 26.53 -5.80
C PHE A 185 26.68 26.94 -4.60
N ASP A 186 26.33 28.07 -4.00
CA ASP A 186 26.99 28.60 -2.83
C ASP A 186 26.53 27.89 -1.54
N ASN A 187 27.14 28.28 -0.40
CA ASN A 187 26.82 27.66 0.88
C ASN A 187 25.38 28.01 1.38
N ASP A 188 24.88 29.19 1.03
CA ASP A 188 23.55 29.62 1.46
C ASP A 188 22.46 28.88 0.66
N GLU A 189 22.64 28.72 -0.65
CA GLU A 189 21.77 27.90 -1.50
C GLU A 189 21.73 26.42 -1.04
N LYS A 190 22.89 25.84 -0.74
CA LYS A 190 23.01 24.48 -0.21
C LYS A 190 22.30 24.31 1.13
N ARG A 191 22.46 25.28 2.05
CA ARG A 191 21.77 25.26 3.35
C ARG A 191 20.26 25.39 3.19
N LEU A 192 19.82 26.24 2.28
CA LEU A 192 18.40 26.45 2.00
C LEU A 192 17.77 25.18 1.44
N CYS A 193 18.42 24.53 0.46
CA CYS A 193 17.97 23.26 -0.10
C CYS A 193 17.95 22.15 0.96
N ALA A 194 18.97 22.09 1.85
CA ALA A 194 19.01 21.13 2.95
C ALA A 194 17.85 21.33 3.94
N ALA A 195 17.51 22.60 4.26
CA ALA A 195 16.37 22.91 5.13
C ALA A 195 15.04 22.49 4.51
N LEU A 196 14.83 22.77 3.22
CA LEU A 196 13.63 22.33 2.49
C LEU A 196 13.55 20.80 2.42
N ALA A 197 14.66 20.10 2.13
CA ALA A 197 14.70 18.65 2.10
C ALA A 197 14.38 18.03 3.48
N SER A 198 14.86 18.65 4.57
CA SER A 198 14.54 18.21 5.94
C SER A 198 13.07 18.40 6.27
N LEU A 199 12.47 19.54 5.93
CA LEU A 199 11.03 19.79 6.10
C LEU A 199 10.21 18.81 5.29
N ALA A 200 10.61 18.53 4.04
CA ALA A 200 9.98 17.55 3.18
C ALA A 200 10.05 16.12 3.74
N ALA A 201 11.17 15.73 4.31
CA ALA A 201 11.35 14.43 4.96
C ALA A 201 10.34 14.24 6.11
N VAL A 202 10.22 15.25 6.99
CA VAL A 202 9.27 15.25 8.09
C VAL A 202 7.82 15.21 7.57
N ALA A 203 7.49 16.05 6.58
CA ALA A 203 6.14 16.09 6.02
C ALA A 203 5.76 14.76 5.34
N LEU A 204 6.68 14.14 4.60
CA LEU A 204 6.47 12.83 3.97
C LEU A 204 6.25 11.72 5.01
N GLN A 205 7.02 11.73 6.09
CA GLN A 205 6.86 10.75 7.16
C GLN A 205 5.52 10.92 7.87
N ASN A 206 5.12 12.15 8.14
CA ASN A 206 3.80 12.46 8.71
C ASN A 206 2.68 11.96 7.80
N ALA A 207 2.72 12.26 6.49
CA ALA A 207 1.72 11.77 5.54
C ALA A 207 1.64 10.23 5.51
N ARG A 208 2.79 9.54 5.58
CA ARG A 208 2.84 8.07 5.66
C ARG A 208 2.21 7.54 6.97
N LEU A 209 2.48 8.20 8.09
CA LEU A 209 1.90 7.83 9.39
C LEU A 209 0.39 8.02 9.39
N TYR A 210 -0.11 9.15 8.91
CA TYR A 210 -1.56 9.40 8.79
C TYR A 210 -2.25 8.38 7.90
N ALA A 211 -1.66 8.03 6.76
CA ALA A 211 -2.21 7.00 5.88
C ALA A 211 -2.31 5.63 6.58
N ARG A 212 -1.29 5.23 7.38
CA ARG A 212 -1.32 4.00 8.17
C ARG A 212 -2.38 4.03 9.27
N VAL A 213 -2.51 5.15 9.99
CA VAL A 213 -3.53 5.32 11.03
C VAL A 213 -4.92 5.18 10.41
N PHE A 214 -5.18 5.87 9.30
CA PHE A 214 -6.48 5.80 8.62
C PHE A 214 -6.82 4.38 8.14
N GLN A 215 -5.86 3.66 7.56
CA GLN A 215 -6.04 2.25 7.19
C GLN A 215 -6.33 1.37 8.41
N SER A 216 -5.62 1.59 9.51
CA SER A 216 -5.83 0.83 10.75
C SER A 216 -7.22 1.10 11.35
N GLU A 217 -7.68 2.37 11.36
CA GLU A 217 -9.03 2.73 11.82
C GLU A 217 -10.13 2.09 10.96
N ASP A 218 -9.97 2.06 9.63
CA ASP A 218 -10.95 1.43 8.74
C ASP A 218 -11.05 -0.08 8.99
N VAL A 219 -9.91 -0.75 9.19
CA VAL A 219 -9.86 -2.17 9.58
C VAL A 219 -10.53 -2.39 10.95
N LEU A 220 -10.25 -1.54 11.93
CA LEU A 220 -10.87 -1.63 13.27
C LEU A 220 -12.39 -1.45 13.19
N ARG A 221 -12.88 -0.44 12.47
CA ARG A 221 -14.33 -0.20 12.29
C ARG A 221 -15.02 -1.37 11.59
N LYS A 222 -14.37 -1.98 10.59
CA LYS A 222 -14.90 -3.19 9.92
C LYS A 222 -14.99 -4.35 10.92
N ASN A 223 -13.95 -4.55 11.73
CA ASN A 223 -13.92 -5.60 12.75
C ASN A 223 -14.95 -5.38 13.86
N GLU A 224 -15.15 -4.16 14.36
CA GLU A 224 -16.19 -3.83 15.33
C GLU A 224 -17.59 -4.12 14.79
N ARG A 225 -17.89 -3.68 13.57
CA ARG A 225 -19.18 -3.99 12.93
C ARG A 225 -19.41 -5.50 12.79
N LEU A 226 -18.38 -6.25 12.40
CA LEU A 226 -18.45 -7.70 12.28
C LEU A 226 -18.63 -8.37 13.65
N THR A 227 -18.00 -7.88 14.69
CA THR A 227 -18.12 -8.42 16.05
C THR A 227 -19.52 -8.17 16.61
N THR A 228 -20.04 -6.95 16.47
CA THR A 228 -21.41 -6.61 16.88
C THR A 228 -22.45 -7.42 16.11
N LEU A 229 -22.29 -7.55 14.79
CA LEU A 229 -23.16 -8.39 13.95
C LEU A 229 -23.07 -9.87 14.38
N GLY A 230 -21.87 -10.32 14.76
CA GLY A 230 -21.64 -11.68 15.23
C GLY A 230 -22.37 -11.98 16.55
N LEU A 231 -22.34 -11.08 17.51
CA LEU A 231 -23.05 -11.23 18.79
C LEU A 231 -24.57 -11.24 18.59
N LEU A 232 -25.10 -10.28 17.80
CA LEU A 232 -26.53 -10.24 17.47
C LEU A 232 -26.98 -11.48 16.68
N ALA A 233 -26.18 -11.91 15.71
CA ALA A 233 -26.46 -13.11 14.94
C ALA A 233 -26.50 -14.38 15.82
N ALA A 234 -25.66 -14.48 16.83
CA ALA A 234 -25.66 -15.61 17.78
C ALA A 234 -26.94 -15.63 18.63
N GLU A 235 -27.38 -14.48 19.11
CA GLU A 235 -28.61 -14.34 19.90
C GLU A 235 -29.84 -14.67 19.04
N ILE A 236 -29.98 -14.03 17.89
CA ILE A 236 -31.08 -14.28 16.94
C ILE A 236 -31.12 -15.76 16.48
N ALA A 237 -29.97 -16.36 16.21
CA ALA A 237 -29.92 -17.75 15.80
C ALA A 237 -30.35 -18.72 16.91
N HIS A 238 -30.07 -18.40 18.17
CA HIS A 238 -30.62 -19.16 19.30
C HIS A 238 -32.15 -19.01 19.40
N GLU A 239 -32.67 -17.79 19.25
CA GLU A 239 -34.10 -17.54 19.26
C GLU A 239 -34.85 -18.17 18.07
N ILE A 240 -34.23 -18.27 16.88
CA ILE A 240 -34.81 -18.96 15.74
C ILE A 240 -34.73 -20.49 15.90
N ARG A 241 -33.63 -21.01 16.48
CA ARG A 241 -33.50 -22.46 16.66
C ARG A 241 -34.56 -23.03 17.57
N ASN A 242 -34.98 -22.33 18.61
CA ASN A 242 -35.97 -22.77 19.56
C ASN A 242 -37.30 -23.12 18.89
N PRO A 243 -38.04 -22.22 18.20
CA PRO A 243 -39.29 -22.56 17.50
C PRO A 243 -39.06 -23.60 16.39
N LEU A 244 -37.91 -23.56 15.70
CA LEU A 244 -37.62 -24.54 14.66
C LEU A 244 -37.48 -25.96 15.22
N THR A 245 -36.87 -26.13 16.39
CA THR A 245 -36.83 -27.44 17.08
C THR A 245 -38.21 -27.93 17.44
N VAL A 246 -39.09 -27.06 17.94
CA VAL A 246 -40.47 -27.42 18.24
C VAL A 246 -41.23 -27.84 16.96
N LEU A 247 -41.10 -27.09 15.86
CA LEU A 247 -41.70 -27.41 14.60
C LEU A 247 -41.24 -28.77 14.03
N LYS A 248 -39.93 -29.07 14.15
CA LYS A 248 -39.37 -30.37 13.76
C LYS A 248 -39.91 -31.52 14.61
N LEU A 249 -39.99 -31.32 15.92
CA LEU A 249 -40.58 -32.33 16.83
C LEU A 249 -42.05 -32.58 16.52
N LEU A 250 -42.85 -31.54 16.29
CA LEU A 250 -44.24 -31.67 15.91
C LEU A 250 -44.39 -32.35 14.54
N HIS A 251 -43.61 -31.96 13.55
CA HIS A 251 -43.61 -32.56 12.22
C HIS A 251 -43.26 -34.06 12.28
N GLY A 252 -42.18 -34.43 13.05
CA GLY A 252 -41.81 -35.83 13.23
C GLY A 252 -42.76 -36.64 14.10
N GLY A 253 -43.40 -35.98 15.09
CA GLY A 253 -44.33 -36.63 16.02
C GLY A 253 -45.74 -36.83 15.49
N LEU A 254 -46.13 -36.12 14.40
CA LEU A 254 -47.47 -36.27 13.81
C LEU A 254 -47.71 -37.66 13.24
N GLY A 255 -46.64 -38.44 12.93
CA GLY A 255 -46.76 -39.87 12.56
C GLY A 255 -47.76 -40.18 11.43
N VAL A 256 -48.06 -39.16 10.59
CA VAL A 256 -49.12 -39.28 9.58
C VAL A 256 -48.58 -40.08 8.41
N ASP A 257 -48.88 -41.37 8.42
CA ASP A 257 -48.66 -42.26 7.26
C ASP A 257 -49.79 -42.05 6.24
N PHE A 258 -49.47 -41.31 5.20
CA PHE A 258 -50.38 -41.17 4.05
C PHE A 258 -50.22 -42.35 3.10
N ALA A 259 -51.35 -42.80 2.51
CA ALA A 259 -51.34 -43.86 1.53
C ALA A 259 -50.44 -43.56 0.31
N ALA A 260 -49.95 -44.59 -0.34
CA ALA A 260 -49.15 -44.45 -1.55
C ALA A 260 -49.98 -43.73 -2.63
N GLY A 261 -49.56 -42.52 -3.09
CA GLY A 261 -50.28 -41.69 -4.05
C GLY A 261 -51.04 -40.50 -3.46
N ASP A 262 -51.09 -40.34 -2.14
CA ASP A 262 -51.69 -39.16 -1.52
C ASP A 262 -50.78 -37.94 -1.67
N PRO A 263 -51.25 -36.80 -2.25
CA PRO A 263 -50.47 -35.58 -2.43
C PRO A 263 -49.86 -35.06 -1.13
N ARG A 264 -50.55 -35.22 0.01
CA ARG A 264 -50.09 -34.77 1.34
C ARG A 264 -48.79 -35.42 1.80
N ARG A 265 -48.48 -36.61 1.29
CA ARG A 265 -47.17 -37.26 1.55
C ARG A 265 -46.01 -36.46 0.97
N THR A 266 -46.21 -35.87 -0.21
CA THR A 266 -45.23 -34.99 -0.84
C THR A 266 -45.11 -33.69 -0.06
N ASP A 267 -46.23 -33.10 0.37
CA ASP A 267 -46.22 -31.85 1.16
C ASP A 267 -45.46 -32.03 2.50
N MET A 268 -45.73 -33.14 3.21
CA MET A 268 -45.03 -33.45 4.46
C MET A 268 -43.52 -33.62 4.24
N ARG A 269 -43.10 -34.31 3.18
CA ARG A 269 -41.67 -34.42 2.84
C ARG A 269 -41.03 -33.04 2.56
N VAL A 270 -41.70 -32.19 1.77
CA VAL A 270 -41.25 -30.84 1.45
C VAL A 270 -41.14 -29.97 2.69
N ILE A 271 -42.11 -30.05 3.64
CA ILE A 271 -42.04 -29.34 4.91
C ILE A 271 -40.80 -29.77 5.69
N GLY A 272 -40.55 -31.09 5.80
CA GLY A 272 -39.36 -31.61 6.47
C GLY A 272 -38.05 -31.11 5.86
N GLU A 273 -37.93 -31.14 4.52
CA GLU A 273 -36.78 -30.63 3.78
C GLU A 273 -36.57 -29.11 4.01
N LYS A 274 -37.66 -28.31 4.10
CA LYS A 274 -37.57 -26.87 4.37
C LYS A 274 -37.20 -26.57 5.81
N LEU A 275 -37.65 -27.35 6.77
CA LEU A 275 -37.19 -27.23 8.18
C LEU A 275 -35.70 -27.55 8.33
N ASP A 276 -35.20 -28.59 7.65
CA ASP A 276 -33.75 -28.92 7.62
C ASP A 276 -32.93 -27.82 6.94
N GLN A 277 -33.45 -27.24 5.87
CA GLN A 277 -32.84 -26.13 5.18
C GLN A 277 -32.70 -24.89 6.12
N LEU A 278 -33.76 -24.53 6.86
CA LEU A 278 -33.76 -23.43 7.83
C LEU A 278 -32.74 -23.68 8.94
N GLU A 279 -32.66 -24.88 9.50
CA GLU A 279 -31.69 -25.23 10.52
C GLU A 279 -30.23 -25.11 10.01
N SER A 280 -30.00 -25.50 8.78
CA SER A 280 -28.70 -25.34 8.11
C SER A 280 -28.32 -23.87 7.94
N ILE A 281 -29.27 -22.97 7.58
CA ILE A 281 -29.05 -21.54 7.46
C ILE A 281 -28.69 -20.94 8.81
N VAL A 282 -29.46 -21.23 9.87
CA VAL A 282 -29.21 -20.76 11.23
C VAL A 282 -27.84 -21.19 11.73
N THR A 283 -27.47 -22.46 11.48
CA THR A 283 -26.16 -22.99 11.87
C THR A 283 -25.01 -22.27 11.13
N ARG A 284 -25.18 -21.95 9.84
CA ARG A 284 -24.19 -21.16 9.08
C ARG A 284 -24.05 -19.74 9.58
N VAL A 285 -25.13 -19.08 9.93
CA VAL A 285 -25.11 -17.72 10.53
C VAL A 285 -24.39 -17.75 11.88
N LEU A 286 -24.62 -18.77 12.73
CA LEU A 286 -23.89 -18.96 13.98
C LEU A 286 -22.38 -19.20 13.78
N SER A 287 -22.02 -19.98 12.77
CA SER A 287 -20.59 -20.22 12.48
C SER A 287 -19.86 -18.97 12.01
N PHE A 288 -20.59 -18.06 11.34
CA PHE A 288 -20.08 -16.72 10.98
C PHE A 288 -19.87 -15.84 12.20
N ALA A 289 -20.75 -15.93 13.20
CA ALA A 289 -20.76 -15.12 14.41
C ALA A 289 -19.67 -15.52 15.44
N LYS A 290 -19.29 -16.80 15.49
CA LYS A 290 -18.29 -17.28 16.46
C LYS A 290 -16.90 -16.77 16.12
N SER A 291 -16.27 -16.09 17.11
CA SER A 291 -14.83 -15.80 17.06
C SER A 291 -14.01 -17.09 17.05
N PRO A 292 -12.91 -17.15 16.30
CA PRO A 292 -12.04 -18.32 16.33
C PRO A 292 -11.53 -18.58 17.74
N SER A 293 -11.80 -19.78 18.27
CA SER A 293 -11.21 -20.23 19.54
C SER A 293 -9.71 -20.47 19.35
N SER A 294 -8.90 -20.05 20.33
CA SER A 294 -7.45 -19.90 20.23
C SER A 294 -6.62 -21.21 20.31
N LEU A 295 -7.21 -22.37 20.11
CA LEU A 295 -6.47 -23.63 20.16
C LEU A 295 -5.94 -24.02 18.77
N HIS A 296 -4.77 -23.49 18.40
CA HIS A 296 -4.00 -23.95 17.26
C HIS A 296 -3.15 -25.15 17.68
N SER A 297 -3.15 -26.19 16.85
CA SER A 297 -2.32 -27.38 17.01
C SER A 297 -1.63 -27.68 15.69
N ARG A 298 -0.51 -28.41 15.75
CA ARG A 298 0.23 -28.83 14.57
C ARG A 298 -0.48 -29.98 13.88
N TRP A 299 -0.82 -29.82 12.61
CA TRP A 299 -1.53 -30.84 11.81
C TRP A 299 -0.82 -31.07 10.49
N LEU A 300 -0.84 -32.31 10.02
CA LEU A 300 -0.48 -32.64 8.66
C LEU A 300 -1.63 -32.20 7.74
N PHE A 301 -1.34 -31.32 6.76
CA PHE A 301 -2.39 -30.74 5.92
C PHE A 301 -3.11 -31.78 5.07
N ALA A 302 -2.38 -32.80 4.59
CA ALA A 302 -2.95 -33.91 3.82
C ALA A 302 -4.03 -34.66 4.61
N ASP A 303 -3.82 -34.90 5.90
CA ASP A 303 -4.82 -35.57 6.76
C ASP A 303 -6.11 -34.76 6.87
N ILE A 304 -5.98 -33.40 6.94
CA ILE A 304 -7.16 -32.53 6.98
C ILE A 304 -7.95 -32.63 5.66
N VAL A 305 -7.25 -32.68 4.52
CA VAL A 305 -7.89 -32.84 3.21
C VAL A 305 -8.61 -34.18 3.12
N GLU A 306 -7.91 -35.29 3.47
CA GLU A 306 -8.49 -36.63 3.41
C GLU A 306 -9.73 -36.79 4.32
N ASP A 307 -9.64 -36.33 5.57
CA ASP A 307 -10.78 -36.34 6.49
C ASP A 307 -11.97 -35.52 5.94
N THR A 308 -11.66 -34.38 5.28
CA THR A 308 -12.72 -33.54 4.68
C THR A 308 -13.37 -34.24 3.49
N LEU A 309 -12.59 -34.91 2.64
CA LEU A 309 -13.09 -35.68 1.51
C LEU A 309 -14.02 -36.83 1.95
N VAL A 310 -13.71 -37.46 3.07
CA VAL A 310 -14.61 -38.51 3.67
C VAL A 310 -15.99 -37.88 3.99
N LEU A 311 -16.02 -36.66 4.57
CA LEU A 311 -17.27 -36.00 4.95
C LEU A 311 -18.16 -35.63 3.75
N VAL A 312 -17.56 -35.27 2.61
CA VAL A 312 -18.33 -34.84 1.41
C VAL A 312 -18.57 -35.96 0.41
N ARG A 313 -18.03 -37.16 0.62
CA ARG A 313 -18.03 -38.27 -0.33
C ARG A 313 -19.41 -38.60 -0.91
N LEU A 314 -20.43 -38.69 -0.05
CA LEU A 314 -21.81 -38.97 -0.48
C LEU A 314 -22.38 -37.87 -1.36
N LYS A 315 -22.13 -36.60 -0.99
CA LYS A 315 -22.62 -35.46 -1.75
C LYS A 315 -21.94 -35.35 -3.12
N LEU A 316 -20.64 -35.57 -3.18
CA LEU A 316 -19.87 -35.62 -4.44
C LEU A 316 -20.41 -36.73 -5.37
N ALA A 317 -20.64 -37.93 -4.84
CA ALA A 317 -21.18 -39.05 -5.59
C ALA A 317 -22.58 -38.78 -6.13
N GLN A 318 -23.45 -38.13 -5.35
CA GLN A 318 -24.80 -37.74 -5.79
C GLN A 318 -24.77 -36.79 -6.98
N HIS A 319 -23.77 -35.89 -7.06
CA HIS A 319 -23.59 -34.92 -8.15
C HIS A 319 -22.64 -35.43 -9.25
N LYS A 320 -22.24 -36.70 -9.23
CA LYS A 320 -21.30 -37.30 -10.20
C LYS A 320 -19.96 -36.54 -10.30
N VAL A 321 -19.48 -35.99 -9.19
CA VAL A 321 -18.21 -35.27 -9.12
C VAL A 321 -17.12 -36.20 -8.60
N SER A 322 -16.03 -36.32 -9.37
CA SER A 322 -14.81 -37.03 -8.95
C SER A 322 -13.80 -36.06 -8.33
N VAL A 323 -12.99 -36.55 -7.39
CA VAL A 323 -11.92 -35.75 -6.78
C VAL A 323 -10.58 -36.44 -7.03
N ARG A 324 -9.61 -35.65 -7.48
CA ARG A 324 -8.20 -36.04 -7.60
C ARG A 324 -7.40 -35.30 -6.54
N PHE A 325 -6.76 -36.02 -5.65
CA PHE A 325 -5.86 -35.48 -4.64
C PHE A 325 -4.67 -36.40 -4.52
N ASP A 326 -3.49 -35.88 -4.88
CA ASP A 326 -2.22 -36.55 -4.72
C ASP A 326 -1.50 -35.93 -3.53
N ALA A 327 -1.35 -36.68 -2.45
CA ALA A 327 -0.62 -36.23 -1.26
C ALA A 327 0.85 -35.90 -1.64
N PRO A 328 1.41 -34.79 -1.16
CA PRO A 328 2.78 -34.43 -1.48
C PRO A 328 3.77 -35.45 -0.85
N ALA A 329 4.88 -35.68 -1.56
CA ALA A 329 5.93 -36.60 -1.07
C ALA A 329 6.58 -36.16 0.25
N ARG A 330 6.55 -34.84 0.54
CA ARG A 330 7.02 -34.29 1.82
C ARG A 330 5.82 -33.95 2.71
N PRO A 331 5.83 -34.34 4.01
CA PRO A 331 4.77 -33.98 4.93
C PRO A 331 4.77 -32.45 5.17
N LEU A 332 3.62 -31.81 4.94
CA LEU A 332 3.43 -30.37 5.13
C LEU A 332 2.61 -30.13 6.40
N PHE A 333 3.24 -29.56 7.41
CA PHE A 333 2.60 -29.25 8.69
C PHE A 333 2.17 -27.78 8.75
N ILE A 334 0.98 -27.55 9.30
CA ILE A 334 0.47 -26.21 9.60
C ILE A 334 0.08 -26.12 11.07
N GLU A 335 0.15 -24.92 11.64
CA GLU A 335 -0.45 -24.61 12.95
C GLU A 335 -1.85 -24.06 12.73
N ALA A 336 -2.87 -24.85 13.06
CA ALA A 336 -4.24 -24.48 12.76
C ALA A 336 -5.26 -25.12 13.72
N HIS A 337 -6.47 -24.56 13.70
CA HIS A 337 -7.64 -25.22 14.25
C HIS A 337 -8.24 -26.14 13.16
N LYS A 338 -8.04 -27.46 13.30
CA LYS A 338 -8.42 -28.49 12.30
C LYS A 338 -9.84 -28.27 11.75
N GLY A 339 -10.84 -28.13 12.63
CA GLY A 339 -12.23 -27.99 12.24
C GLY A 339 -12.53 -26.73 11.42
N GLN A 340 -11.78 -25.63 11.63
CA GLN A 340 -11.92 -24.42 10.84
C GLN A 340 -11.32 -24.57 9.44
N ILE A 341 -10.16 -25.21 9.31
CA ILE A 341 -9.58 -25.53 7.99
C ILE A 341 -10.47 -26.52 7.24
N GLN A 342 -11.04 -27.51 7.91
CA GLN A 342 -12.03 -28.40 7.31
C GLN A 342 -13.24 -27.64 6.81
N GLN A 343 -13.73 -26.62 7.53
CA GLN A 343 -14.83 -25.77 7.10
C GLN A 343 -14.48 -24.96 5.84
N VAL A 344 -13.25 -24.44 5.73
CA VAL A 344 -12.75 -23.78 4.51
C VAL A 344 -12.84 -24.75 3.33
N LEU A 345 -12.26 -25.93 3.46
CA LEU A 345 -12.26 -26.94 2.41
C LEU A 345 -13.66 -27.39 2.04
N LEU A 346 -14.54 -27.61 3.02
CA LEU A 346 -15.95 -27.94 2.81
C LEU A 346 -16.69 -26.88 1.99
N ASN A 347 -16.50 -25.60 2.33
CA ASN A 347 -17.12 -24.51 1.61
C ASN A 347 -16.67 -24.47 0.14
N LEU A 348 -15.39 -24.68 -0.14
CA LEU A 348 -14.85 -24.69 -1.51
C LEU A 348 -15.31 -25.90 -2.30
N LEU A 349 -15.26 -27.08 -1.72
CA LEU A 349 -15.72 -28.34 -2.37
C LEU A 349 -17.21 -28.30 -2.69
N ILE A 350 -18.04 -27.77 -1.79
CA ILE A 350 -19.47 -27.59 -2.02
C ILE A 350 -19.72 -26.55 -3.11
N ASN A 351 -18.97 -25.45 -3.14
CA ASN A 351 -19.10 -24.46 -4.20
C ASN A 351 -18.71 -25.02 -5.58
N ALA A 352 -17.61 -25.77 -5.65
CA ALA A 352 -17.18 -26.46 -6.85
C ALA A 352 -18.24 -27.49 -7.34
N THR A 353 -18.80 -28.28 -6.41
CA THR A 353 -19.89 -29.22 -6.75
C THR A 353 -21.09 -28.54 -7.36
N HIS A 354 -21.46 -27.39 -6.81
CA HIS A 354 -22.59 -26.63 -7.35
C HIS A 354 -22.29 -25.96 -8.70
N ALA A 355 -21.02 -25.69 -9.03
CA ALA A 355 -20.63 -25.16 -10.34
C ALA A 355 -20.63 -26.25 -11.44
N MET A 356 -20.82 -27.53 -11.04
CA MET A 356 -20.79 -28.69 -11.92
C MET A 356 -22.11 -29.50 -11.82
N PRO A 357 -23.27 -28.99 -12.25
CA PRO A 357 -24.56 -29.66 -12.10
C PRO A 357 -24.65 -30.99 -12.87
N GLU A 358 -23.92 -31.11 -13.98
CA GLU A 358 -23.87 -32.34 -14.82
C GLU A 358 -22.74 -33.31 -14.39
N GLY A 359 -22.03 -33.00 -13.32
CA GLY A 359 -20.87 -33.74 -12.88
C GLY A 359 -19.55 -33.10 -13.36
N GLY A 360 -18.43 -33.63 -12.91
CA GLY A 360 -17.11 -33.08 -13.28
C GLY A 360 -15.99 -33.57 -12.37
N THR A 361 -14.88 -32.86 -12.37
CA THR A 361 -13.69 -33.24 -11.58
C THR A 361 -13.19 -32.05 -10.74
N ILE A 362 -12.91 -32.32 -9.47
CA ILE A 362 -12.19 -31.39 -8.59
C ILE A 362 -10.76 -31.91 -8.46
N THR A 363 -9.77 -31.07 -8.69
CA THR A 363 -8.36 -31.41 -8.49
C THR A 363 -7.82 -30.55 -7.35
N ILE A 364 -7.21 -31.19 -6.35
CA ILE A 364 -6.55 -30.53 -5.21
C ILE A 364 -5.07 -30.74 -5.35
N THR A 365 -4.28 -29.67 -5.46
CA THR A 365 -2.82 -29.71 -5.54
C THR A 365 -2.20 -28.97 -4.37
N LEU A 366 -1.17 -29.57 -3.78
CA LEU A 366 -0.38 -28.99 -2.68
C LEU A 366 1.03 -28.70 -3.19
N THR A 367 1.45 -27.46 -3.06
CA THR A 367 2.82 -27.00 -3.37
C THR A 367 3.37 -26.16 -2.24
N THR A 368 4.68 -25.95 -2.22
CA THR A 368 5.34 -25.07 -1.27
C THR A 368 5.99 -23.90 -2.00
N GLU A 369 5.92 -22.72 -1.43
CA GLU A 369 6.67 -21.57 -1.90
C GLU A 369 7.63 -21.13 -0.79
N ASP A 370 8.93 -21.17 -1.11
CA ASP A 370 9.99 -20.71 -0.22
C ASP A 370 10.42 -19.30 -0.64
N ARG A 371 10.01 -18.30 0.13
CA ARG A 371 10.53 -16.92 0.01
C ARG A 371 11.49 -16.64 1.17
N PRO A 372 12.49 -15.77 1.01
CA PRO A 372 13.36 -15.37 2.10
C PRO A 372 12.55 -14.89 3.31
N GLY A 373 12.57 -15.69 4.41
CA GLY A 373 11.85 -15.38 5.64
C GLY A 373 10.40 -15.90 5.74
N SER A 374 9.83 -16.55 4.71
CA SER A 374 8.46 -17.09 4.74
C SER A 374 8.36 -18.39 3.98
N HIS A 375 8.04 -19.49 4.73
CA HIS A 375 7.71 -20.79 4.14
C HIS A 375 6.20 -20.95 4.15
N GLN A 376 5.60 -21.17 2.98
CA GLN A 376 4.15 -21.25 2.83
C GLN A 376 3.74 -22.51 2.09
N VAL A 377 2.60 -23.09 2.50
CA VAL A 377 1.88 -24.09 1.71
C VAL A 377 0.87 -23.37 0.83
N ILE A 378 0.85 -23.73 -0.43
CA ILE A 378 -0.13 -23.29 -1.43
C ILE A 378 -1.00 -24.47 -1.76
N VAL A 379 -2.32 -24.27 -1.67
CA VAL A 379 -3.34 -25.25 -2.00
C VAL A 379 -4.19 -24.69 -3.13
N ASP A 380 -4.10 -25.29 -4.30
CA ASP A 380 -4.97 -24.97 -5.42
C ASP A 380 -6.10 -26.00 -5.51
N ILE A 381 -7.34 -25.52 -5.49
CA ILE A 381 -8.55 -26.32 -5.67
C ILE A 381 -9.16 -25.89 -6.99
N THR A 382 -9.09 -26.76 -7.99
CA THR A 382 -9.54 -26.52 -9.35
C THR A 382 -10.77 -27.39 -9.65
N ASP A 383 -11.85 -26.78 -10.07
CA ASP A 383 -13.04 -27.45 -10.59
C ASP A 383 -13.14 -27.30 -12.12
N THR A 384 -13.92 -28.17 -12.77
CA THR A 384 -14.24 -28.11 -14.18
C THR A 384 -15.64 -27.54 -14.42
N GLY A 385 -16.07 -26.61 -13.60
CA GLY A 385 -17.40 -26.01 -13.64
C GLY A 385 -17.53 -24.82 -14.58
N THR A 386 -18.67 -24.13 -14.50
CA THR A 386 -19.04 -23.01 -15.39
C THR A 386 -18.29 -21.71 -15.14
N GLY A 387 -17.39 -21.68 -14.15
CA GLY A 387 -16.65 -20.49 -13.78
C GLY A 387 -17.42 -19.46 -12.95
N VAL A 388 -16.80 -18.31 -12.72
CA VAL A 388 -17.37 -17.19 -11.95
C VAL A 388 -17.68 -16.02 -12.89
N ASP A 389 -18.88 -15.47 -12.76
CA ASP A 389 -19.32 -14.30 -13.52
C ASP A 389 -18.34 -13.12 -13.35
N ALA A 390 -18.02 -12.44 -14.45
CA ALA A 390 -17.08 -11.33 -14.46
C ALA A 390 -17.47 -10.20 -13.49
N ALA A 391 -18.75 -9.92 -13.35
CA ALA A 391 -19.27 -8.89 -12.44
C ALA A 391 -19.07 -9.22 -10.95
N LEU A 392 -18.87 -10.51 -10.61
CA LEU A 392 -18.73 -10.98 -9.24
C LEU A 392 -17.27 -11.22 -8.83
N ARG A 393 -16.32 -11.32 -9.77
CA ARG A 393 -14.94 -11.77 -9.53
C ARG A 393 -14.21 -10.98 -8.43
N GLU A 394 -14.36 -9.67 -8.44
CA GLU A 394 -13.69 -8.79 -7.45
C GLU A 394 -14.34 -8.85 -6.06
N ARG A 395 -15.59 -9.31 -6.01
CA ARG A 395 -16.44 -9.26 -4.83
C ARG A 395 -16.88 -10.62 -4.31
N ILE A 396 -16.31 -11.71 -4.83
CA ILE A 396 -16.74 -13.09 -4.45
C ILE A 396 -16.56 -13.40 -2.96
N PHE A 397 -15.72 -12.65 -2.26
CA PHE A 397 -15.49 -12.78 -0.82
C PHE A 397 -16.34 -11.83 0.02
N ASP A 398 -17.17 -10.99 -0.60
CA ASP A 398 -18.11 -10.11 0.12
C ASP A 398 -19.20 -10.96 0.78
N SER A 399 -19.56 -10.60 2.02
CA SER A 399 -20.62 -11.27 2.76
C SER A 399 -21.99 -11.02 2.10
N PHE A 400 -22.83 -12.06 2.05
CA PHE A 400 -24.18 -12.04 1.47
C PHE A 400 -24.23 -11.85 -0.06
N LEU A 401 -23.10 -11.91 -0.74
CA LEU A 401 -23.05 -11.89 -2.19
C LEU A 401 -23.16 -13.32 -2.72
N SER A 402 -24.18 -13.60 -3.52
CA SER A 402 -24.39 -14.91 -4.15
C SER A 402 -24.88 -14.73 -5.57
N GLY A 403 -24.26 -15.43 -6.51
CA GLY A 403 -24.76 -15.57 -7.89
C GLY A 403 -25.89 -16.59 -8.05
N ARG A 404 -26.40 -17.20 -6.96
CA ARG A 404 -27.45 -18.24 -6.96
C ARG A 404 -28.61 -17.83 -6.08
N ALA A 405 -29.83 -18.20 -6.52
CA ALA A 405 -31.04 -17.91 -5.77
C ALA A 405 -31.09 -18.59 -4.38
N ASP A 406 -30.48 -19.77 -4.22
CA ASP A 406 -30.45 -20.52 -2.96
C ASP A 406 -29.13 -20.33 -2.18
N GLY A 407 -28.25 -19.50 -2.66
CA GLY A 407 -26.93 -19.23 -2.03
C GLY A 407 -27.03 -18.19 -0.93
N THR A 408 -26.49 -18.48 0.27
CA THR A 408 -26.42 -17.50 1.38
C THR A 408 -25.36 -16.42 1.18
N GLY A 409 -24.41 -16.61 0.24
CA GLY A 409 -23.29 -15.70 0.02
C GLY A 409 -22.29 -15.59 1.20
N LEU A 410 -22.38 -16.51 2.17
CA LEU A 410 -21.51 -16.49 3.37
C LEU A 410 -20.31 -17.45 3.27
N GLY A 411 -20.35 -18.47 2.42
CA GLY A 411 -19.36 -19.55 2.41
C GLY A 411 -17.93 -19.08 2.14
N LEU A 412 -17.73 -18.27 1.10
CA LEU A 412 -16.41 -17.72 0.73
C LEU A 412 -15.95 -16.64 1.71
N ALA A 413 -16.85 -15.81 2.22
CA ALA A 413 -16.53 -14.81 3.25
C ALA A 413 -16.05 -15.47 4.56
N ILE A 414 -16.70 -16.58 4.98
CA ILE A 414 -16.27 -17.40 6.12
C ILE A 414 -14.89 -18.01 5.85
N ALA A 415 -14.68 -18.59 4.67
CA ALA A 415 -13.41 -19.19 4.30
C ALA A 415 -12.26 -18.14 4.36
N LYS A 416 -12.47 -16.96 3.80
CA LYS A 416 -11.53 -15.84 3.85
C LYS A 416 -11.20 -15.43 5.29
N ARG A 417 -12.20 -15.27 6.13
CA ARG A 417 -12.03 -14.89 7.55
C ARG A 417 -11.26 -15.95 8.35
N ILE A 418 -11.57 -17.24 8.15
CA ILE A 418 -10.85 -18.32 8.80
C ILE A 418 -9.37 -18.29 8.39
N LEU A 419 -9.08 -18.14 7.10
CA LEU A 419 -7.70 -18.16 6.63
C LEU A 419 -6.92 -16.94 7.14
N ILE A 420 -7.51 -15.76 7.17
CA ILE A 420 -6.89 -14.55 7.76
C ILE A 420 -6.56 -14.79 9.24
N SER A 421 -7.44 -15.45 10.01
CA SER A 421 -7.17 -15.77 11.43
C SER A 421 -6.05 -16.80 11.63
N HIS A 422 -5.68 -17.51 10.57
CA HIS A 422 -4.55 -18.45 10.52
C HIS A 422 -3.33 -17.85 9.78
N HIS A 423 -3.26 -16.52 9.65
CA HIS A 423 -2.19 -15.80 8.94
C HIS A 423 -2.03 -16.23 7.48
N GLY A 424 -3.09 -16.76 6.89
CA GLY A 424 -3.18 -17.18 5.50
C GLY A 424 -4.08 -16.28 4.67
N ASP A 425 -4.29 -16.67 3.41
CA ASP A 425 -5.16 -15.98 2.49
C ASP A 425 -5.84 -16.93 1.51
N ILE A 426 -6.90 -16.45 0.85
CA ILE A 426 -7.58 -17.11 -0.26
C ILE A 426 -7.82 -16.14 -1.39
N THR A 427 -7.51 -16.59 -2.62
CA THR A 427 -7.69 -15.80 -3.83
C THR A 427 -8.33 -16.62 -4.95
N LEU A 428 -9.00 -15.95 -5.86
CA LEU A 428 -9.40 -16.50 -7.14
C LEU A 428 -8.19 -16.43 -8.07
N ARG A 429 -7.55 -17.57 -8.34
CA ARG A 429 -6.35 -17.64 -9.19
C ARG A 429 -6.71 -17.53 -10.67
N ASP A 430 -7.69 -18.32 -11.07
CA ASP A 430 -8.13 -18.40 -12.47
C ASP A 430 -9.62 -18.79 -12.53
N THR A 431 -10.33 -18.29 -13.54
CA THR A 431 -11.71 -18.68 -13.81
C THR A 431 -12.07 -18.43 -15.27
N SER A 432 -12.65 -19.46 -15.87
CA SER A 432 -13.13 -19.46 -17.25
C SER A 432 -14.42 -20.25 -17.37
N SER A 433 -14.97 -20.38 -18.58
CA SER A 433 -16.10 -21.28 -18.83
C SER A 433 -15.76 -22.76 -18.69
N GLU A 434 -14.50 -23.11 -18.50
CA GLU A 434 -14.01 -24.49 -18.33
C GLU A 434 -13.67 -24.83 -16.87
N GLY A 435 -13.82 -23.87 -15.95
CA GLY A 435 -13.62 -24.11 -14.53
C GLY A 435 -13.10 -22.94 -13.73
N THR A 436 -12.91 -23.19 -12.43
CA THR A 436 -12.38 -22.20 -11.46
C THR A 436 -11.26 -22.80 -10.64
N THR A 437 -10.20 -22.01 -10.41
CA THR A 437 -9.13 -22.36 -9.47
C THR A 437 -9.12 -21.38 -8.30
N MET A 438 -9.40 -21.89 -7.12
CA MET A 438 -9.26 -21.17 -5.85
C MET A 438 -7.92 -21.51 -5.22
N ARG A 439 -7.16 -20.49 -4.85
CA ARG A 439 -5.84 -20.64 -4.19
C ARG A 439 -5.92 -20.27 -2.72
N ILE A 440 -5.49 -21.19 -1.85
CA ILE A 440 -5.29 -20.95 -0.43
C ILE A 440 -3.78 -20.88 -0.17
N VAL A 441 -3.38 -19.94 0.67
CA VAL A 441 -1.99 -19.79 1.16
C VAL A 441 -2.01 -19.84 2.68
N LEU A 442 -1.18 -20.69 3.30
CA LEU A 442 -1.03 -20.78 4.74
C LEU A 442 0.45 -20.86 5.13
N PRO A 443 0.85 -20.34 6.29
CA PRO A 443 2.20 -20.51 6.79
C PRO A 443 2.46 -21.97 7.17
N LEU A 444 3.65 -22.49 6.80
CA LEU A 444 4.11 -23.79 7.26
C LEU A 444 4.53 -23.71 8.72
N ALA A 445 4.18 -24.73 9.51
CA ALA A 445 4.71 -24.91 10.86
C ALA A 445 6.20 -25.21 10.79
N ARG A 446 6.99 -24.53 11.59
CA ARG A 446 8.43 -24.76 11.73
C ARG A 446 8.75 -26.09 12.41
#